data_061fe1fcc34b04a24aeab68f5e4d57d5
#
_entry.id   061fe1fcc34b04a24aeab68f5e4d57d5
#
_cell.length_a   1.000
_cell.length_b   1.000
_cell.length_c   1.000
_cell.angle_alpha   90.00
_cell.angle_beta   90.00
_cell.angle_gamma   90.00
#
_symmetry.space_group_name_H-M   'P 1'
#
loop_
_entity.id
_entity.type
_entity.pdbx_description
1 polymer ?
#
loop_
_entity_poly.entity_id
_entity_poly.type
_entity_poly.pdbx_seq_one_letter_code
_entity_poly.pdbx_strand_id
1 'polypeptide(L)'
;MRLEGAGSAGGHATAARALVQSAMQAPVDGFSEAVMAKAKLCLLDYLSCAFEALPLPWSRQAAALAMPVANGSHLVGHGTACAPGDAAFANAVAGHGLVREDMHAGSVAHLGVVVWPTVLALAERYPVTGAQALAAAIVGYETGARIGRAIVTPELAGLFRPTGLVGPFAAAMAGARVVGLDVDQALNAFGLAGNCCAGLNQWAHTGASEMYFHPGFVARSAVLCLDLARLGATASESILEGEAGTFRAYARRPLGTPIRLFPDGEAEICAVFNKPVPACNFAQSPCQAALQVARQVAGGSRGIESVRIETTHAAVAYPGCNATGPFDYPLQAKMSIPFGVAATLARGAIAEANYDRLDDAEIGRLVAATTLLADPAYTAAFPARQGARVIVTLKDGSAVASALDDVEAAGDASIRRRFTEAAAAVLGGERARRIEAMVDGFEHASDAGELARLCAVPGAEARPEREIGR
;
A
#
# COMPACT_ATOMS: atom_id res chain seq x y z
N MET A 1 37.89 -8.58 28.52
CA MET A 1 38.27 -9.10 27.18
C MET A 1 38.11 -7.93 26.21
N ARG A 2 39.20 -7.28 25.84
CA ARG A 2 39.19 -6.15 24.92
C ARG A 2 39.08 -6.72 23.51
N LEU A 3 38.01 -6.36 22.76
CA LEU A 3 37.91 -6.60 21.34
C LEU A 3 38.78 -5.55 20.66
N GLU A 4 39.91 -5.96 20.13
CA GLU A 4 40.76 -5.14 19.27
C GLU A 4 40.01 -4.84 17.97
N GLY A 5 40.01 -3.57 17.60
CA GLY A 5 39.34 -3.10 16.40
C GLY A 5 39.95 -3.71 15.14
N ALA A 6 39.12 -4.31 14.32
CA ALA A 6 39.46 -4.67 12.96
C ALA A 6 39.73 -3.37 12.16
N GLY A 7 40.95 -3.20 11.74
CA GLY A 7 41.44 -2.04 10.98
C GLY A 7 40.69 -1.86 9.66
N SER A 8 40.49 -0.61 9.28
CA SER A 8 39.98 -0.17 7.98
C SER A 8 40.90 -0.63 6.83
N ALA A 9 40.55 -1.79 6.23
CA ALA A 9 40.97 -2.08 4.87
C ALA A 9 40.21 -1.12 3.93
N GLY A 10 40.88 -0.53 2.94
CA GLY A 10 40.32 0.39 1.95
C GLY A 10 39.11 -0.21 1.25
N GLY A 11 37.93 -0.07 1.87
CA GLY A 11 36.73 -0.76 1.53
C GLY A 11 35.85 0.09 0.65
N HIS A 12 35.33 -0.50 -0.40
CA HIS A 12 34.19 0.01 -1.12
C HIS A 12 33.05 0.28 -0.11
N ALA A 13 32.33 1.40 -0.29
CA ALA A 13 31.16 1.71 0.54
C ALA A 13 30.18 0.52 0.52
N THR A 14 29.55 0.20 1.66
CA THR A 14 28.52 -0.85 1.73
C THR A 14 27.35 -0.53 0.80
N ALA A 15 26.60 -1.56 0.40
CA ALA A 15 25.42 -1.37 -0.45
C ALA A 15 24.39 -0.45 0.20
N ALA A 16 24.19 -0.59 1.53
CA ALA A 16 23.27 0.26 2.27
C ALA A 16 23.78 1.73 2.32
N ARG A 17 25.07 1.97 2.58
CA ARG A 17 25.64 3.33 2.57
C ARG A 17 25.47 3.99 1.22
N ALA A 18 25.82 3.29 0.14
CA ALA A 18 25.69 3.84 -1.22
C ALA A 18 24.22 4.21 -1.55
N LEU A 19 23.27 3.35 -1.16
CA LEU A 19 21.85 3.59 -1.35
C LEU A 19 21.38 4.80 -0.52
N VAL A 20 21.70 4.84 0.78
CA VAL A 20 21.30 5.93 1.68
C VAL A 20 21.90 7.26 1.24
N GLN A 21 23.20 7.30 0.85
CA GLN A 21 23.81 8.51 0.31
C GLN A 21 23.04 9.02 -0.92
N SER A 22 22.73 8.14 -1.87
CA SER A 22 21.95 8.49 -3.06
C SER A 22 20.55 9.01 -2.67
N ALA A 23 19.87 8.37 -1.73
CA ALA A 23 18.56 8.77 -1.25
C ALA A 23 18.57 10.15 -0.57
N MET A 24 19.55 10.41 0.29
CA MET A 24 19.65 11.69 1.01
C MET A 24 20.11 12.84 0.10
N GLN A 25 20.87 12.54 -0.94
CA GLN A 25 21.36 13.53 -1.93
C GLN A 25 20.38 13.77 -3.09
N ALA A 26 19.30 12.97 -3.21
CA ALA A 26 18.30 13.17 -4.25
C ALA A 26 17.74 14.61 -4.20
N PRO A 27 17.70 15.34 -5.33
CA PRO A 27 17.30 16.76 -5.33
C PRO A 27 15.83 16.91 -4.93
N VAL A 28 15.48 18.08 -4.40
CA VAL A 28 14.08 18.45 -4.13
C VAL A 28 13.40 18.89 -5.43
N ASP A 29 14.11 19.67 -6.25
CA ASP A 29 13.56 20.33 -7.45
C ASP A 29 13.98 19.62 -8.77
N GLY A 30 14.45 18.37 -8.70
CA GLY A 30 15.00 17.66 -9.85
C GLY A 30 14.06 16.63 -10.50
N PHE A 31 12.88 16.41 -9.96
CA PHE A 31 11.93 15.45 -10.50
C PHE A 31 11.12 16.04 -11.64
N SER A 32 10.86 15.23 -12.68
CA SER A 32 10.04 15.66 -13.82
C SER A 32 8.60 15.95 -13.39
N GLU A 33 7.90 16.77 -14.18
CA GLU A 33 6.48 17.05 -13.97
C GLU A 33 5.63 15.77 -13.87
N ALA A 34 5.93 14.76 -14.69
CA ALA A 34 5.24 13.47 -14.66
C ALA A 34 5.42 12.73 -13.32
N VAL A 35 6.64 12.75 -12.75
CA VAL A 35 6.94 12.15 -11.44
C VAL A 35 6.21 12.89 -10.33
N MET A 36 6.22 14.23 -10.35
CA MET A 36 5.52 15.07 -9.38
C MET A 36 4.00 14.88 -9.46
N ALA A 37 3.43 14.86 -10.66
CA ALA A 37 2.00 14.61 -10.86
C ALA A 37 1.60 13.21 -10.36
N LYS A 38 2.43 12.19 -10.61
CA LYS A 38 2.20 10.83 -10.11
C LYS A 38 2.27 10.77 -8.59
N ALA A 39 3.20 11.46 -7.96
CA ALA A 39 3.30 11.53 -6.50
C ALA A 39 2.05 12.17 -5.88
N LYS A 40 1.56 13.28 -6.43
CA LYS A 40 0.32 13.93 -6.00
C LYS A 40 -0.90 13.02 -6.19
N LEU A 41 -0.96 12.30 -7.31
CA LEU A 41 -2.05 11.34 -7.55
C LEU A 41 -2.03 10.18 -6.55
N CYS A 42 -0.86 9.61 -6.22
CA CYS A 42 -0.72 8.57 -5.20
C CYS A 42 -1.09 9.09 -3.79
N LEU A 43 -0.75 10.35 -3.47
CA LEU A 43 -1.17 11.00 -2.22
C LEU A 43 -2.70 11.11 -2.15
N LEU A 44 -3.34 11.57 -3.21
CA LEU A 44 -4.79 11.70 -3.26
C LEU A 44 -5.51 10.34 -3.19
N ASP A 45 -4.96 9.31 -3.86
CA ASP A 45 -5.48 7.94 -3.78
C ASP A 45 -5.35 7.37 -2.37
N TYR A 46 -4.18 7.54 -1.72
CA TYR A 46 -4.00 7.18 -0.31
C TYR A 46 -5.04 7.87 0.59
N LEU A 47 -5.23 9.19 0.47
CA LEU A 47 -6.23 9.92 1.25
C LEU A 47 -7.65 9.43 0.96
N SER A 48 -7.99 9.13 -0.30
CA SER A 48 -9.29 8.57 -0.67
C SER A 48 -9.58 7.26 0.06
N CYS A 49 -8.58 6.37 0.11
CA CYS A 49 -8.69 5.10 0.81
C CYS A 49 -8.81 5.31 2.33
N ALA A 50 -8.00 6.22 2.90
CA ALA A 50 -8.00 6.50 4.34
C ALA A 50 -9.36 7.03 4.82
N PHE A 51 -9.95 7.99 4.12
CA PHE A 51 -11.29 8.54 4.48
C PHE A 51 -12.40 7.50 4.34
N GLU A 52 -12.43 6.74 3.25
CA GLU A 52 -13.48 5.74 3.00
C GLU A 52 -13.39 4.57 3.98
N ALA A 53 -12.19 4.22 4.46
CA ALA A 53 -11.98 3.12 5.38
C ALA A 53 -12.25 3.44 6.86
N LEU A 54 -12.52 4.70 7.24
CA LEU A 54 -12.72 5.09 8.65
C LEU A 54 -13.78 4.26 9.39
N PRO A 55 -14.92 3.88 8.78
CA PRO A 55 -15.94 3.08 9.47
C PRO A 55 -15.55 1.61 9.64
N LEU A 56 -14.47 1.14 9.01
CA LEU A 56 -14.09 -0.28 9.06
C LEU A 56 -13.50 -0.66 10.42
N PRO A 57 -13.68 -1.92 10.88
CA PRO A 57 -13.28 -2.34 12.22
C PRO A 57 -11.80 -2.10 12.53
N TRP A 58 -10.90 -2.44 11.60
CA TRP A 58 -9.45 -2.28 11.77
C TRP A 58 -9.01 -0.82 11.85
N SER A 59 -9.65 0.09 11.09
CA SER A 59 -9.38 1.52 11.19
C SER A 59 -9.81 2.07 12.56
N ARG A 60 -10.99 1.66 13.06
CA ARG A 60 -11.44 2.04 14.41
C ARG A 60 -10.53 1.48 15.50
N GLN A 61 -10.10 0.22 15.37
CA GLN A 61 -9.16 -0.42 16.31
C GLN A 61 -7.84 0.33 16.36
N ALA A 62 -7.28 0.69 15.20
CA ALA A 62 -6.04 1.44 15.12
C ALA A 62 -6.17 2.86 15.72
N ALA A 63 -7.24 3.58 15.40
CA ALA A 63 -7.52 4.90 15.95
C ALA A 63 -7.73 4.89 17.47
N ALA A 64 -8.34 3.82 18.01
CA ALA A 64 -8.59 3.68 19.46
C ALA A 64 -7.31 3.54 20.29
N LEU A 65 -6.18 3.14 19.67
CA LEU A 65 -4.88 3.02 20.34
C LEU A 65 -4.13 4.36 20.42
N ALA A 66 -4.55 5.38 19.66
CA ALA A 66 -3.87 6.66 19.62
C ALA A 66 -4.16 7.46 20.90
N MET A 67 -3.14 7.67 21.72
CA MET A 67 -3.23 8.48 22.92
C MET A 67 -3.05 9.96 22.58
N PRO A 68 -3.97 10.85 23.02
CA PRO A 68 -3.86 12.28 22.76
C PRO A 68 -2.58 12.90 23.30
N VAL A 69 -1.91 13.68 22.47
CA VAL A 69 -0.69 14.43 22.81
C VAL A 69 -0.82 15.86 22.30
N ALA A 70 -0.53 16.84 23.16
CA ALA A 70 -0.49 18.23 22.77
C ALA A 70 0.56 18.46 21.67
N ASN A 71 0.19 19.21 20.62
CA ASN A 71 1.05 19.48 19.47
C ASN A 71 1.54 18.17 18.77
N GLY A 72 0.71 17.14 18.78
CA GLY A 72 0.98 15.88 18.10
C GLY A 72 0.71 15.93 16.60
N SER A 73 0.66 14.74 15.98
CA SER A 73 0.28 14.53 14.59
C SER A 73 -1.15 14.01 14.51
N HIS A 74 -1.92 14.48 13.52
CA HIS A 74 -3.35 14.18 13.43
C HIS A 74 -3.65 12.86 12.73
N LEU A 75 -4.74 12.24 13.15
CA LEU A 75 -5.35 11.13 12.44
C LEU A 75 -6.30 11.67 11.37
N VAL A 76 -6.23 11.08 10.18
CA VAL A 76 -7.15 11.38 9.07
C VAL A 76 -8.60 11.12 9.52
N GLY A 77 -9.46 12.11 9.33
CA GLY A 77 -10.89 12.04 9.69
C GLY A 77 -11.20 12.03 11.19
N HIS A 78 -10.22 12.31 12.05
CA HIS A 78 -10.40 12.40 13.50
C HIS A 78 -9.92 13.76 14.03
N GLY A 79 -10.45 14.18 15.17
CA GLY A 79 -9.99 15.40 15.87
C GLY A 79 -8.81 15.16 16.81
N THR A 80 -8.27 13.95 16.86
CA THR A 80 -7.20 13.56 17.79
C THR A 80 -5.83 13.82 17.17
N ALA A 81 -4.97 14.54 17.91
CA ALA A 81 -3.53 14.59 17.67
C ALA A 81 -2.82 13.69 18.68
N CYS A 82 -1.87 12.89 18.22
CA CYS A 82 -1.16 11.90 19.03
C CYS A 82 0.34 11.87 18.69
N ALA A 83 1.11 10.98 19.29
CA ALA A 83 2.52 10.82 18.94
C ALA A 83 2.65 10.48 17.42
N PRO A 84 3.69 10.99 16.70
CA PRO A 84 3.84 10.77 15.26
C PRO A 84 3.82 9.30 14.86
N GLY A 85 4.41 8.42 15.67
CA GLY A 85 4.39 6.97 15.43
C GLY A 85 2.99 6.37 15.50
N ASP A 86 2.14 6.84 16.42
CA ASP A 86 0.76 6.37 16.54
C ASP A 86 -0.12 6.93 15.43
N ALA A 87 0.10 8.19 15.02
CA ALA A 87 -0.57 8.78 13.86
C ALA A 87 -0.18 8.03 12.58
N ALA A 88 1.10 7.78 12.35
CA ALA A 88 1.58 7.02 11.21
C ALA A 88 0.98 5.60 11.18
N PHE A 89 0.88 4.92 12.35
CA PHE A 89 0.24 3.61 12.49
C PHE A 89 -1.22 3.64 12.06
N ALA A 90 -2.02 4.50 12.70
CA ALA A 90 -3.46 4.52 12.47
C ALA A 90 -3.81 4.96 11.04
N ASN A 91 -3.11 5.96 10.51
CA ASN A 91 -3.29 6.47 9.17
C ASN A 91 -2.84 5.45 8.10
N ALA A 92 -1.81 4.64 8.35
CA ALA A 92 -1.40 3.55 7.47
C ALA A 92 -2.44 2.43 7.42
N VAL A 93 -3.02 2.06 8.59
CA VAL A 93 -4.10 1.08 8.66
C VAL A 93 -5.34 1.57 7.92
N ALA A 94 -5.73 2.84 8.09
CA ALA A 94 -6.86 3.42 7.36
C ALA A 94 -6.61 3.45 5.86
N GLY A 95 -5.43 3.92 5.41
CA GLY A 95 -5.05 3.93 3.99
C GLY A 95 -5.07 2.55 3.34
N HIS A 96 -4.80 1.49 4.12
CA HIS A 96 -4.81 0.09 3.66
C HIS A 96 -6.16 -0.60 3.82
N GLY A 97 -7.09 0.03 4.53
CA GLY A 97 -8.34 -0.60 4.98
C GLY A 97 -9.22 -1.17 3.88
N LEU A 98 -9.18 -0.63 2.68
CA LEU A 98 -9.96 -1.08 1.53
C LEU A 98 -9.24 -2.15 0.69
N VAL A 99 -7.93 -2.32 0.85
CA VAL A 99 -7.07 -3.10 -0.07
C VAL A 99 -7.12 -2.53 -1.50
N ARG A 100 -7.36 -1.21 -1.65
CA ARG A 100 -7.54 -0.52 -2.95
C ARG A 100 -6.46 0.49 -3.27
N GLU A 101 -5.61 0.79 -2.34
CA GLU A 101 -4.49 1.71 -2.50
C GLU A 101 -3.51 1.27 -3.60
N ASP A 102 -2.57 2.15 -3.91
CA ASP A 102 -1.59 1.95 -4.94
C ASP A 102 -0.76 0.66 -4.80
N MET A 103 -0.24 0.16 -5.92
CA MET A 103 0.54 -1.07 -5.98
C MET A 103 1.74 -0.92 -6.92
N HIS A 104 2.92 -1.27 -6.44
CA HIS A 104 4.10 -1.44 -7.27
C HIS A 104 4.28 -2.91 -7.65
N ALA A 105 3.90 -3.28 -8.88
CA ALA A 105 3.86 -4.68 -9.32
C ALA A 105 5.23 -5.37 -9.26
N GLY A 106 6.30 -4.66 -9.66
CA GLY A 106 7.65 -5.21 -9.70
C GLY A 106 8.24 -5.58 -8.33
N SER A 107 7.76 -4.99 -7.24
CA SER A 107 8.14 -5.34 -5.86
C SER A 107 7.02 -6.04 -5.08
N VAL A 108 5.85 -6.21 -5.69
CA VAL A 108 4.63 -6.76 -5.06
C VAL A 108 4.29 -6.03 -3.75
N ALA A 109 4.54 -4.70 -3.70
CA ALA A 109 4.44 -3.90 -2.48
C ALA A 109 3.49 -2.72 -2.62
N HIS A 110 2.80 -2.40 -1.53
CA HIS A 110 1.94 -1.24 -1.36
C HIS A 110 2.74 -0.13 -0.64
N LEU A 111 3.46 0.70 -1.41
CA LEU A 111 4.41 1.65 -0.84
C LEU A 111 3.73 2.92 -0.30
N GLY A 112 2.64 3.37 -0.94
CA GLY A 112 1.93 4.57 -0.54
C GLY A 112 1.42 4.53 0.90
N VAL A 113 0.91 3.38 1.33
CA VAL A 113 0.34 3.23 2.69
C VAL A 113 1.37 3.12 3.82
N VAL A 114 2.66 3.11 3.50
CA VAL A 114 3.74 3.21 4.50
C VAL A 114 4.50 4.53 4.38
N VAL A 115 4.61 5.07 3.18
CA VAL A 115 5.33 6.31 2.90
C VAL A 115 4.50 7.54 3.31
N TRP A 116 3.29 7.69 2.76
CA TRP A 116 2.47 8.89 3.00
C TRP A 116 2.09 9.10 4.47
N PRO A 117 1.62 8.09 5.22
CA PRO A 117 1.32 8.29 6.64
C PRO A 117 2.54 8.67 7.46
N THR A 118 3.73 8.12 7.12
CA THR A 118 4.99 8.50 7.78
C THR A 118 5.37 9.95 7.46
N VAL A 119 5.33 10.35 6.18
CA VAL A 119 5.65 11.71 5.73
C VAL A 119 4.71 12.72 6.37
N LEU A 120 3.40 12.51 6.31
CA LEU A 120 2.40 13.43 6.84
C LEU A 120 2.47 13.57 8.37
N ALA A 121 2.64 12.46 9.09
CA ALA A 121 2.78 12.50 10.54
C ALA A 121 4.04 13.25 10.98
N LEU A 122 5.16 13.10 10.28
CA LEU A 122 6.40 13.80 10.58
C LEU A 122 6.36 15.27 10.13
N ALA A 123 5.67 15.61 9.02
CA ALA A 123 5.54 16.97 8.53
C ALA A 123 4.80 17.92 9.51
N GLU A 124 3.99 17.38 10.41
CA GLU A 124 3.39 18.19 11.49
C GLU A 124 4.37 18.49 12.63
N ARG A 125 5.49 17.81 12.70
CA ARG A 125 6.50 17.92 13.78
C ARG A 125 7.78 18.62 13.33
N TYR A 126 8.07 18.58 12.05
CA TYR A 126 9.30 19.14 11.47
C TYR A 126 8.94 20.15 10.39
N PRO A 127 9.60 21.32 10.37
CA PRO A 127 9.35 22.32 9.34
C PRO A 127 9.81 21.79 7.99
N VAL A 128 8.86 21.45 7.13
CA VAL A 128 9.13 20.91 5.79
C VAL A 128 8.12 21.47 4.80
N THR A 129 8.61 21.91 3.64
CA THR A 129 7.75 22.39 2.56
C THR A 129 7.08 21.23 1.83
N GLY A 130 6.01 21.52 1.08
CA GLY A 130 5.35 20.52 0.26
C GLY A 130 6.28 19.90 -0.81
N ALA A 131 7.17 20.70 -1.43
CA ALA A 131 8.19 20.21 -2.35
C ALA A 131 9.13 19.18 -1.67
N GLN A 132 9.59 19.49 -0.46
CA GLN A 132 10.43 18.57 0.31
C GLN A 132 9.68 17.29 0.70
N ALA A 133 8.40 17.40 1.08
CA ALA A 133 7.56 16.26 1.43
C ALA A 133 7.30 15.36 0.21
N LEU A 134 7.02 15.94 -0.98
CA LEU A 134 6.89 15.18 -2.24
C LEU A 134 8.20 14.46 -2.59
N ALA A 135 9.34 15.17 -2.54
CA ALA A 135 10.64 14.59 -2.80
C ALA A 135 10.96 13.45 -1.81
N ALA A 136 10.64 13.63 -0.53
CA ALA A 136 10.79 12.59 0.49
C ALA A 136 9.95 11.35 0.18
N ALA A 137 8.69 11.54 -0.22
CA ALA A 137 7.81 10.45 -0.62
C ALA A 137 8.35 9.72 -1.86
N ILE A 138 8.74 10.43 -2.92
CA ILE A 138 9.31 9.85 -4.14
C ILE A 138 10.54 8.99 -3.82
N VAL A 139 11.45 9.48 -2.95
CA VAL A 139 12.61 8.70 -2.49
C VAL A 139 12.20 7.46 -1.69
N GLY A 140 11.17 7.56 -0.87
CA GLY A 140 10.63 6.41 -0.15
C GLY A 140 10.10 5.33 -1.09
N TYR A 141 9.29 5.70 -2.08
CA TYR A 141 8.81 4.77 -3.11
C TYR A 141 9.97 4.15 -3.88
N GLU A 142 10.92 4.95 -4.34
CA GLU A 142 12.11 4.48 -5.06
C GLU A 142 12.88 3.46 -4.24
N THR A 143 13.17 3.78 -2.97
CA THR A 143 13.93 2.90 -2.06
C THR A 143 13.24 1.56 -1.88
N GLY A 144 11.95 1.56 -1.52
CA GLY A 144 11.20 0.33 -1.28
C GLY A 144 11.04 -0.50 -2.55
N ALA A 145 10.73 0.14 -3.68
CA ALA A 145 10.55 -0.53 -4.96
C ALA A 145 11.85 -1.18 -5.46
N ARG A 146 12.99 -0.47 -5.43
CA ARG A 146 14.29 -1.01 -5.88
C ARG A 146 14.77 -2.16 -5.00
N ILE A 147 14.64 -2.06 -3.68
CA ILE A 147 14.93 -3.19 -2.78
C ILE A 147 14.00 -4.35 -3.10
N GLY A 148 12.70 -4.08 -3.30
CA GLY A 148 11.71 -5.10 -3.61
C GLY A 148 11.99 -5.84 -4.91
N ARG A 149 12.30 -5.12 -6.00
CA ARG A 149 12.72 -5.74 -7.27
C ARG A 149 13.93 -6.66 -7.11
N ALA A 150 14.85 -6.32 -6.20
CA ALA A 150 16.06 -7.09 -5.97
C ALA A 150 15.84 -8.32 -5.08
N ILE A 151 14.89 -8.27 -4.12
CA ILE A 151 14.74 -9.32 -3.09
C ILE A 151 13.53 -10.23 -3.30
N VAL A 152 12.41 -9.69 -3.81
CA VAL A 152 11.14 -10.44 -3.87
C VAL A 152 11.18 -11.52 -4.96
N THR A 153 10.84 -12.73 -4.57
CA THR A 153 10.58 -13.88 -5.45
C THR A 153 9.18 -14.41 -5.19
N PRO A 154 8.59 -15.22 -6.08
CA PRO A 154 7.29 -15.85 -5.82
C PRO A 154 7.24 -16.64 -4.52
N GLU A 155 8.32 -17.36 -4.17
CA GLU A 155 8.43 -18.14 -2.94
C GLU A 155 8.44 -17.23 -1.72
N LEU A 156 9.23 -16.15 -1.77
CA LEU A 156 9.29 -15.17 -0.67
C LEU A 156 7.93 -14.46 -0.48
N ALA A 157 7.29 -14.05 -1.57
CA ALA A 157 5.97 -13.43 -1.54
C ALA A 157 4.85 -14.39 -1.08
N GLY A 158 5.04 -15.70 -1.19
CA GLY A 158 4.14 -16.71 -0.63
C GLY A 158 4.23 -16.82 0.90
N LEU A 159 5.40 -16.55 1.47
CA LEU A 159 5.67 -16.68 2.92
C LEU A 159 5.54 -15.35 3.68
N PHE A 160 5.99 -14.27 3.06
CA PHE A 160 6.03 -12.93 3.64
C PHE A 160 5.32 -11.93 2.76
N ARG A 161 4.67 -10.96 3.38
CA ARG A 161 4.09 -9.84 2.67
C ARG A 161 5.18 -8.85 2.25
N PRO A 162 5.41 -8.64 0.93
CA PRO A 162 6.50 -7.78 0.48
C PRO A 162 6.44 -6.35 1.04
N THR A 163 5.24 -5.77 1.23
CA THR A 163 5.07 -4.45 1.90
C THR A 163 5.71 -4.43 3.29
N GLY A 164 5.60 -5.51 4.06
CA GLY A 164 6.23 -5.62 5.38
C GLY A 164 7.74 -5.84 5.32
N LEU A 165 8.27 -6.37 4.21
CA LEU A 165 9.71 -6.59 4.05
C LEU A 165 10.44 -5.34 3.56
N VAL A 166 9.87 -4.59 2.62
CA VAL A 166 10.57 -3.45 2.00
C VAL A 166 10.06 -2.10 2.51
N GLY A 167 8.85 -2.08 3.06
CA GLY A 167 8.21 -0.88 3.61
C GLY A 167 9.01 -0.20 4.72
N PRO A 168 9.63 -0.91 5.67
CA PRO A 168 10.45 -0.28 6.70
C PRO A 168 11.58 0.56 6.13
N PHE A 169 12.27 0.09 5.08
CA PHE A 169 13.30 0.86 4.38
C PHE A 169 12.71 2.07 3.65
N ALA A 170 11.57 1.90 2.96
CA ALA A 170 10.87 2.96 2.25
C ALA A 170 10.46 4.10 3.20
N ALA A 171 9.76 3.75 4.28
CA ALA A 171 9.26 4.71 5.27
C ALA A 171 10.41 5.39 6.04
N ALA A 172 11.46 4.65 6.39
CA ALA A 172 12.65 5.22 7.07
C ALA A 172 13.37 6.24 6.17
N MET A 173 13.55 5.97 4.88
CA MET A 173 14.21 6.91 3.98
C MET A 173 13.36 8.15 3.69
N ALA A 174 12.06 7.98 3.48
CA ALA A 174 11.13 9.11 3.37
C ALA A 174 11.15 9.96 4.65
N GLY A 175 11.04 9.32 5.82
CA GLY A 175 11.06 10.00 7.10
C GLY A 175 12.40 10.68 7.41
N ALA A 176 13.54 10.07 7.06
CA ALA A 176 14.87 10.66 7.25
C ALA A 176 15.02 12.01 6.53
N ARG A 177 14.46 12.10 5.33
CA ARG A 177 14.42 13.36 4.56
C ARG A 177 13.52 14.42 5.20
N VAL A 178 12.34 14.01 5.70
CA VAL A 178 11.41 14.94 6.40
C VAL A 178 12.04 15.46 7.69
N VAL A 179 12.69 14.59 8.46
CA VAL A 179 13.33 14.93 9.73
C VAL A 179 14.63 15.74 9.52
N GLY A 180 15.24 15.66 8.33
CA GLY A 180 16.50 16.33 8.01
C GLY A 180 17.71 15.65 8.66
N LEU A 181 17.74 14.31 8.70
CA LEU A 181 18.88 13.56 9.21
C LEU A 181 20.11 13.74 8.31
N ASP A 182 21.31 13.70 8.89
CA ASP A 182 22.52 13.53 8.10
C ASP A 182 22.64 12.09 7.57
N VAL A 183 23.62 11.84 6.70
CA VAL A 183 23.79 10.53 6.04
C VAL A 183 24.07 9.43 7.04
N ASP A 184 24.84 9.66 8.10
CA ASP A 184 25.19 8.65 9.09
C ASP A 184 23.99 8.32 10.00
N GLN A 185 23.23 9.32 10.40
CA GLN A 185 21.97 9.13 11.11
C GLN A 185 20.94 8.40 10.24
N ALA A 186 20.80 8.79 8.97
CA ALA A 186 19.90 8.14 8.02
C ALA A 186 20.31 6.67 7.78
N LEU A 187 21.60 6.37 7.70
CA LEU A 187 22.11 4.99 7.60
C LEU A 187 21.79 4.17 8.84
N ASN A 188 21.92 4.74 10.03
CA ASN A 188 21.51 4.08 11.25
C ASN A 188 20.00 3.83 11.30
N ALA A 189 19.17 4.82 10.93
CA ALA A 189 17.71 4.65 10.83
C ALA A 189 17.33 3.56 9.82
N PHE A 190 17.98 3.52 8.67
CA PHE A 190 17.81 2.50 7.64
C PHE A 190 18.19 1.09 8.16
N GLY A 191 19.33 0.97 8.83
CA GLY A 191 19.75 -0.31 9.40
C GLY A 191 18.85 -0.78 10.54
N LEU A 192 18.38 0.12 11.42
CA LEU A 192 17.38 -0.18 12.44
C LEU A 192 16.06 -0.65 11.81
N ALA A 193 15.60 0.04 10.76
CA ALA A 193 14.37 -0.32 10.04
C ALA A 193 14.46 -1.71 9.41
N GLY A 194 15.66 -2.12 8.93
CA GLY A 194 15.91 -3.46 8.43
C GLY A 194 15.63 -4.57 9.45
N ASN A 195 15.74 -4.28 10.76
CA ASN A 195 15.38 -5.22 11.83
C ASN A 195 13.86 -5.25 12.11
N CYS A 196 13.09 -4.34 11.53
CA CYS A 196 11.63 -4.32 11.64
C CYS A 196 10.94 -4.96 10.42
N CYS A 197 11.70 -5.52 9.47
CA CYS A 197 11.15 -6.25 8.33
C CYS A 197 10.38 -7.48 8.80
N ALA A 198 9.08 -7.56 8.49
CA ALA A 198 8.19 -8.60 8.98
C ALA A 198 6.97 -8.75 8.06
N GLY A 199 5.92 -9.40 8.58
CA GLY A 199 4.65 -9.58 7.88
C GLY A 199 4.52 -10.99 7.31
N LEU A 200 4.03 -11.94 8.13
CA LEU A 200 3.76 -13.30 7.69
C LEU A 200 2.51 -13.34 6.81
N ASN A 201 2.50 -14.20 5.80
CA ASN A 201 1.37 -14.34 4.88
C ASN A 201 0.33 -15.40 5.30
N GLN A 202 0.34 -15.82 6.58
CA GLN A 202 -0.64 -16.81 7.09
C GLN A 202 -2.09 -16.29 7.00
N TRP A 203 -2.28 -14.97 7.11
CA TRP A 203 -3.58 -14.32 6.92
C TRP A 203 -4.24 -14.64 5.57
N ALA A 204 -3.47 -14.88 4.52
CA ALA A 204 -4.01 -15.20 3.19
C ALA A 204 -4.72 -16.57 3.17
N HIS A 205 -4.36 -17.48 4.09
CA HIS A 205 -5.00 -18.78 4.27
C HIS A 205 -6.17 -18.73 5.24
N THR A 206 -6.17 -17.81 6.20
CA THR A 206 -7.17 -17.75 7.28
C THR A 206 -8.19 -16.64 7.11
N GLY A 207 -7.84 -15.57 6.39
CA GLY A 207 -8.66 -14.36 6.27
C GLY A 207 -8.63 -13.46 7.51
N ALA A 208 -7.71 -13.71 8.45
CA ALA A 208 -7.59 -12.93 9.68
C ALA A 208 -7.09 -11.50 9.40
N SER A 209 -7.36 -10.59 10.33
CA SER A 209 -7.26 -9.14 10.12
C SER A 209 -5.84 -8.58 10.23
N GLU A 210 -4.83 -9.38 10.62
CA GLU A 210 -3.45 -8.88 10.81
C GLU A 210 -2.87 -8.21 9.56
N MET A 211 -3.32 -8.60 8.38
CA MET A 211 -2.94 -8.00 7.12
C MET A 211 -3.16 -6.48 7.09
N TYR A 212 -4.28 -6.01 7.62
CA TYR A 212 -4.62 -4.59 7.65
C TYR A 212 -3.69 -3.77 8.54
N PHE A 213 -3.07 -4.41 9.56
CA PHE A 213 -2.16 -3.75 10.50
C PHE A 213 -0.70 -3.74 10.05
N HIS A 214 -0.30 -4.58 9.09
CA HIS A 214 1.09 -4.65 8.62
C HIS A 214 1.67 -3.29 8.21
N PRO A 215 1.00 -2.45 7.38
CA PRO A 215 1.55 -1.14 7.04
C PRO A 215 1.60 -0.19 8.25
N GLY A 216 0.71 -0.34 9.22
CA GLY A 216 0.76 0.40 10.48
C GLY A 216 2.01 0.07 11.29
N PHE A 217 2.31 -1.22 11.47
CA PHE A 217 3.55 -1.66 12.13
C PHE A 217 4.79 -1.10 11.42
N VAL A 218 4.81 -1.13 10.09
CA VAL A 218 5.90 -0.58 9.28
C VAL A 218 6.08 0.91 9.54
N ALA A 219 5.03 1.71 9.39
CA ALA A 219 5.10 3.16 9.52
C ALA A 219 5.50 3.58 10.94
N ARG A 220 4.92 2.95 11.98
CA ARG A 220 5.28 3.19 13.38
C ARG A 220 6.74 2.83 13.67
N SER A 221 7.20 1.67 13.20
CA SER A 221 8.57 1.22 13.39
C SER A 221 9.56 2.15 12.70
N ALA A 222 9.24 2.66 11.51
CA ALA A 222 10.09 3.62 10.82
C ALA A 222 10.27 4.91 11.65
N VAL A 223 9.18 5.47 12.19
CA VAL A 223 9.26 6.67 13.07
C VAL A 223 10.12 6.38 14.30
N LEU A 224 9.95 5.22 14.95
CA LEU A 224 10.78 4.82 16.09
C LEU A 224 12.27 4.71 15.71
N CYS A 225 12.57 4.11 14.54
CA CYS A 225 13.96 3.97 14.07
C CYS A 225 14.61 5.34 13.78
N LEU A 226 13.85 6.29 13.25
CA LEU A 226 14.32 7.68 13.05
C LEU A 226 14.64 8.37 14.37
N ASP A 227 13.76 8.24 15.37
CA ASP A 227 13.99 8.84 16.69
C ASP A 227 15.20 8.21 17.39
N LEU A 228 15.34 6.88 17.33
CA LEU A 228 16.50 6.18 17.88
C LEU A 228 17.81 6.64 17.22
N ALA A 229 17.84 6.75 15.91
CA ALA A 229 19.03 7.22 15.19
C ALA A 229 19.41 8.66 15.56
N ARG A 230 18.41 9.55 15.74
CA ARG A 230 18.63 10.93 16.23
C ARG A 230 19.20 10.95 17.64
N LEU A 231 18.85 9.99 18.47
CA LEU A 231 19.36 9.83 19.83
C LEU A 231 20.73 9.15 19.88
N GLY A 232 21.31 8.81 18.72
CA GLY A 232 22.66 8.24 18.60
C GLY A 232 22.69 6.70 18.61
N ALA A 233 21.54 6.03 18.45
CA ALA A 233 21.55 4.59 18.24
C ALA A 233 22.23 4.24 16.92
N THR A 234 23.03 3.16 16.93
CA THR A 234 23.77 2.66 15.77
C THR A 234 23.18 1.36 15.25
N ALA A 235 23.36 1.09 13.95
CA ALA A 235 22.94 -0.14 13.30
C ALA A 235 24.07 -0.71 12.44
N SER A 236 23.92 -1.98 12.04
CA SER A 236 24.85 -2.64 11.13
C SER A 236 24.81 -1.96 9.75
N GLU A 237 25.91 -1.40 9.32
CA GLU A 237 25.99 -0.74 8.00
C GLU A 237 25.75 -1.72 6.84
N SER A 238 26.14 -2.98 6.99
CA SER A 238 25.93 -4.05 6.00
C SER A 238 24.56 -4.75 6.13
N ILE A 239 23.52 -4.04 6.58
CA ILE A 239 22.18 -4.61 6.83
C ILE A 239 21.57 -5.29 5.60
N LEU A 240 21.89 -4.86 4.39
CA LEU A 240 21.41 -5.49 3.16
C LEU A 240 22.23 -6.73 2.81
N GLU A 241 23.55 -6.57 2.61
CA GLU A 241 24.45 -7.56 2.01
C GLU A 241 25.19 -8.45 3.00
N GLY A 242 25.17 -8.14 4.29
CA GLY A 242 25.92 -8.85 5.33
C GLY A 242 25.56 -10.33 5.44
N GLU A 243 26.39 -11.12 6.11
CA GLU A 243 26.21 -12.58 6.29
C GLU A 243 24.90 -12.93 6.98
N ALA A 244 24.39 -12.05 7.86
CA ALA A 244 23.06 -12.13 8.48
C ALA A 244 22.18 -10.95 8.08
N GLY A 245 22.47 -10.29 6.97
CA GLY A 245 21.72 -9.18 6.42
C GLY A 245 20.43 -9.64 5.71
N THR A 246 19.62 -8.67 5.29
CA THR A 246 18.27 -8.85 4.76
C THR A 246 18.20 -9.87 3.61
N PHE A 247 19.14 -9.79 2.65
CA PHE A 247 19.15 -10.71 1.51
C PHE A 247 19.45 -12.16 1.92
N ARG A 248 20.40 -12.37 2.82
CA ARG A 248 20.71 -13.71 3.35
C ARG A 248 19.57 -14.26 4.20
N ALA A 249 19.00 -13.42 5.06
CA ALA A 249 17.95 -13.83 5.99
C ALA A 249 16.67 -14.24 5.27
N TYR A 250 16.17 -13.41 4.36
CA TYR A 250 14.88 -13.61 3.71
C TYR A 250 15.00 -14.30 2.35
N ALA A 251 15.87 -13.82 1.45
CA ALA A 251 15.97 -14.37 0.10
C ALA A 251 16.90 -15.60 0.01
N ARG A 252 17.60 -15.97 1.11
CA ARG A 252 18.53 -17.12 1.18
C ARG A 252 19.66 -17.07 0.13
N ARG A 253 19.98 -15.88 -0.36
CA ARG A 253 21.03 -15.64 -1.35
C ARG A 253 21.73 -14.30 -1.03
N PRO A 254 22.98 -14.10 -1.52
CA PRO A 254 23.63 -12.79 -1.40
C PRO A 254 22.91 -11.75 -2.25
N LEU A 255 23.12 -10.47 -1.94
CA LEU A 255 22.81 -9.37 -2.85
C LEU A 255 23.67 -9.54 -4.11
N GLY A 256 23.03 -9.72 -5.27
CA GLY A 256 23.72 -10.03 -6.53
C GLY A 256 24.37 -8.80 -7.18
N THR A 257 23.62 -7.70 -7.28
CA THR A 257 24.06 -6.44 -7.89
C THR A 257 23.77 -5.27 -6.98
N PRO A 258 24.57 -4.19 -6.98
CA PRO A 258 24.28 -2.99 -6.23
C PRO A 258 22.90 -2.41 -6.61
N ILE A 259 22.13 -2.01 -5.60
CA ILE A 259 20.84 -1.34 -5.80
C ILE A 259 21.12 0.13 -6.09
N ARG A 260 20.72 0.59 -7.26
CA ARG A 260 20.84 1.99 -7.68
C ARG A 260 19.47 2.65 -7.64
N LEU A 261 19.39 3.85 -7.07
CA LEU A 261 18.20 4.69 -7.12
C LEU A 261 18.21 5.55 -8.38
N PHE A 262 17.04 5.76 -8.94
CA PHE A 262 16.82 6.62 -10.12
C PHE A 262 17.78 6.34 -11.29
N PRO A 263 18.00 5.07 -11.71
CA PRO A 263 18.86 4.80 -12.86
C PRO A 263 18.27 5.51 -14.10
N ASP A 264 19.12 6.17 -14.85
CA ASP A 264 18.76 6.92 -16.07
C ASP A 264 17.67 7.99 -15.84
N GLY A 265 17.47 8.45 -14.59
CA GLY A 265 16.47 9.43 -14.22
C GLY A 265 15.06 8.87 -14.06
N GLU A 266 14.86 7.56 -14.20
CA GLU A 266 13.56 6.91 -14.00
C GLU A 266 13.23 6.76 -12.51
N ALA A 267 12.00 7.12 -12.13
CA ALA A 267 11.49 6.97 -10.78
C ALA A 267 10.45 5.84 -10.69
N GLU A 268 10.64 4.91 -9.76
CA GLU A 268 9.76 3.74 -9.56
C GLU A 268 8.32 4.11 -9.18
N ILE A 269 8.08 5.31 -8.68
CA ILE A 269 6.71 5.78 -8.44
C ILE A 269 5.89 5.82 -9.73
N CYS A 270 6.51 6.02 -10.90
CA CYS A 270 5.84 5.97 -12.20
C CYS A 270 5.43 4.54 -12.61
N ALA A 271 6.08 3.51 -12.03
CA ALA A 271 5.71 2.10 -12.23
C ALA A 271 4.62 1.60 -11.25
N VAL A 272 4.12 2.49 -10.40
CA VAL A 272 2.99 2.20 -9.50
C VAL A 272 1.69 2.36 -10.27
N PHE A 273 0.75 1.43 -10.09
CA PHE A 273 -0.63 1.62 -10.54
C PHE A 273 -1.59 1.80 -9.36
N ASN A 274 -2.61 2.62 -9.57
CA ASN A 274 -3.67 2.87 -8.60
C ASN A 274 -4.80 1.87 -8.85
N LYS A 275 -5.17 1.10 -7.84
CA LYS A 275 -6.10 -0.02 -7.99
C LYS A 275 -7.54 0.45 -8.20
N PRO A 276 -8.25 -0.08 -9.22
CA PRO A 276 -9.67 0.18 -9.42
C PRO A 276 -10.57 -0.66 -8.49
N VAL A 277 -10.11 -1.85 -8.04
CA VAL A 277 -10.94 -2.81 -7.29
C VAL A 277 -10.47 -2.88 -5.85
N PRO A 278 -11.37 -2.81 -4.83
CA PRO A 278 -11.03 -2.94 -3.41
C PRO A 278 -10.82 -4.41 -3.02
N ALA A 279 -9.84 -5.05 -3.63
CA ALA A 279 -9.56 -6.48 -3.49
C ALA A 279 -8.08 -6.80 -3.75
N CYS A 280 -7.72 -8.08 -3.67
CA CYS A 280 -6.40 -8.59 -4.01
C CYS A 280 -5.90 -8.06 -5.36
N ASN A 281 -4.58 -7.95 -5.49
CA ASN A 281 -3.96 -7.55 -6.74
C ASN A 281 -4.39 -8.44 -7.92
N PHE A 282 -4.45 -9.75 -7.72
CA PHE A 282 -4.85 -10.69 -8.77
C PHE A 282 -6.34 -10.69 -9.14
N ALA A 283 -7.18 -10.03 -8.35
CA ALA A 283 -8.60 -9.86 -8.66
C ALA A 283 -8.89 -8.63 -9.56
N GLN A 284 -7.89 -7.78 -9.83
CA GLN A 284 -8.10 -6.51 -10.53
C GLN A 284 -8.67 -6.72 -11.93
N SER A 285 -7.93 -7.34 -12.85
CA SER A 285 -8.38 -7.59 -14.23
C SER A 285 -9.59 -8.54 -14.32
N PRO A 286 -9.71 -9.64 -13.52
CA PRO A 286 -10.92 -10.45 -13.53
C PRO A 286 -12.19 -9.66 -13.16
N CYS A 287 -12.15 -8.82 -12.14
CA CYS A 287 -13.32 -8.00 -11.75
C CYS A 287 -13.65 -6.94 -12.80
N GLN A 288 -12.65 -6.34 -13.45
CA GLN A 288 -12.88 -5.39 -14.54
C GLN A 288 -13.51 -6.07 -15.76
N ALA A 289 -13.03 -7.24 -16.18
CA ALA A 289 -13.63 -8.04 -17.24
C ALA A 289 -15.06 -8.46 -16.87
N ALA A 290 -15.30 -8.87 -15.61
CA ALA A 290 -16.64 -9.20 -15.11
C ALA A 290 -17.60 -8.00 -15.20
N LEU A 291 -17.13 -6.80 -14.88
CA LEU A 291 -17.94 -5.58 -15.01
C LEU A 291 -18.35 -5.31 -16.47
N GLN A 292 -17.45 -5.55 -17.42
CA GLN A 292 -17.75 -5.42 -18.85
C GLN A 292 -18.77 -6.47 -19.29
N VAL A 293 -18.67 -7.71 -18.81
CA VAL A 293 -19.66 -8.77 -19.04
C VAL A 293 -21.01 -8.42 -18.44
N ALA A 294 -21.04 -7.95 -17.17
CA ALA A 294 -22.28 -7.59 -16.48
C ALA A 294 -23.13 -6.56 -17.23
N ARG A 295 -22.46 -5.61 -17.92
CA ARG A 295 -23.14 -4.60 -18.75
C ARG A 295 -23.78 -5.15 -20.02
N GLN A 296 -23.38 -6.34 -20.46
CA GLN A 296 -23.85 -6.98 -21.70
C GLN A 296 -24.89 -8.07 -21.41
N VAL A 297 -24.96 -8.58 -20.17
CA VAL A 297 -25.92 -9.62 -19.79
C VAL A 297 -27.31 -9.03 -19.60
N ALA A 298 -28.19 -9.24 -20.59
CA ALA A 298 -29.59 -8.84 -20.47
C ALA A 298 -30.31 -9.63 -19.37
N GLY A 299 -31.08 -8.95 -18.54
CA GLY A 299 -31.82 -9.60 -17.41
C GLY A 299 -31.01 -9.86 -16.16
N GLY A 300 -29.75 -9.45 -16.11
CA GLY A 300 -28.89 -9.53 -14.92
C GLY A 300 -28.39 -10.92 -14.59
N SER A 301 -27.77 -11.07 -13.42
CA SER A 301 -27.02 -12.25 -13.02
C SER A 301 -27.82 -13.54 -12.91
N ARG A 302 -29.15 -13.45 -12.66
CA ARG A 302 -30.03 -14.62 -12.51
C ARG A 302 -30.12 -15.48 -13.78
N GLY A 303 -29.83 -14.91 -14.95
CA GLY A 303 -29.73 -15.61 -16.23
C GLY A 303 -28.45 -16.41 -16.42
N ILE A 304 -27.46 -16.19 -15.56
CA ILE A 304 -26.15 -16.84 -15.66
C ILE A 304 -26.25 -18.30 -15.15
N GLU A 305 -25.80 -19.24 -15.97
CA GLU A 305 -25.68 -20.65 -15.65
C GLU A 305 -24.30 -21.00 -15.11
N SER A 306 -23.21 -20.52 -15.79
CA SER A 306 -21.82 -20.77 -15.36
C SER A 306 -20.91 -19.59 -15.67
N VAL A 307 -19.80 -19.52 -14.94
CA VAL A 307 -18.74 -18.52 -15.09
C VAL A 307 -17.40 -19.22 -15.25
N ARG A 308 -16.64 -18.86 -16.28
CA ARG A 308 -15.26 -19.31 -16.46
C ARG A 308 -14.33 -18.11 -16.42
N ILE A 309 -13.31 -18.17 -15.56
CA ILE A 309 -12.30 -17.14 -15.40
C ILE A 309 -10.96 -17.73 -15.85
N GLU A 310 -10.30 -17.08 -16.78
CA GLU A 310 -8.96 -17.42 -17.27
C GLU A 310 -8.02 -16.28 -16.89
N THR A 311 -6.88 -16.59 -16.23
CA THR A 311 -5.90 -15.60 -15.78
C THR A 311 -4.50 -16.26 -15.64
N THR A 312 -3.57 -15.58 -14.96
CA THR A 312 -2.19 -16.06 -14.79
C THR A 312 -2.12 -17.25 -13.82
N HIS A 313 -1.14 -18.15 -13.99
CA HIS A 313 -0.86 -19.20 -13.00
C HIS A 313 -0.55 -18.61 -11.62
N ALA A 314 0.18 -17.49 -11.56
CA ALA A 314 0.49 -16.81 -10.31
C ALA A 314 -0.77 -16.40 -9.54
N ALA A 315 -1.82 -15.92 -10.24
CA ALA A 315 -3.10 -15.56 -9.65
C ALA A 315 -3.85 -16.77 -9.09
N VAL A 316 -3.88 -17.87 -9.84
CA VAL A 316 -4.56 -19.12 -9.42
C VAL A 316 -3.87 -19.77 -8.23
N ALA A 317 -2.53 -19.72 -8.19
CA ALA A 317 -1.71 -20.37 -7.15
C ALA A 317 -1.52 -19.50 -5.89
N TYR A 318 -1.81 -18.18 -5.93
CA TYR A 318 -1.62 -17.33 -4.77
C TYR A 318 -2.62 -17.68 -3.66
N PRO A 319 -2.18 -17.76 -2.38
CA PRO A 319 -3.05 -18.16 -1.26
C PRO A 319 -4.33 -17.33 -1.18
N GLY A 320 -5.47 -17.98 -1.07
CA GLY A 320 -6.79 -17.38 -0.98
C GLY A 320 -7.41 -16.94 -2.31
N CYS A 321 -6.64 -16.79 -3.41
CA CYS A 321 -7.18 -16.29 -4.68
C CYS A 321 -8.12 -17.26 -5.39
N ASN A 322 -8.01 -18.56 -5.15
CA ASN A 322 -8.89 -19.58 -5.70
C ASN A 322 -9.98 -20.07 -4.73
N ALA A 323 -10.13 -19.41 -3.56
CA ALA A 323 -11.13 -19.80 -2.56
C ALA A 323 -12.55 -19.64 -3.09
N THR A 324 -13.41 -20.61 -2.79
CA THR A 324 -14.85 -20.65 -3.15
C THR A 324 -15.78 -20.62 -1.95
N GLY A 325 -15.23 -20.35 -0.76
CA GLY A 325 -15.97 -20.27 0.50
C GLY A 325 -16.04 -21.60 1.28
N PRO A 326 -16.78 -21.65 2.39
CA PRO A 326 -17.50 -20.50 2.96
C PRO A 326 -16.60 -19.34 3.36
N PHE A 327 -17.12 -18.11 3.35
CA PHE A 327 -16.39 -16.89 3.71
C PHE A 327 -16.88 -16.38 5.06
N ASP A 328 -16.02 -16.43 6.08
CA ASP A 328 -16.32 -15.94 7.43
C ASP A 328 -15.86 -14.50 7.65
N TYR A 329 -14.88 -14.04 6.85
CA TYR A 329 -14.24 -12.74 6.98
C TYR A 329 -14.19 -12.00 5.64
N PRO A 330 -14.38 -10.66 5.63
CA PRO A 330 -14.30 -9.86 4.40
C PRO A 330 -12.97 -10.03 3.64
N LEU A 331 -11.86 -10.26 4.36
CA LEU A 331 -10.56 -10.44 3.72
C LEU A 331 -10.49 -11.71 2.87
N GLN A 332 -11.12 -12.81 3.30
CA GLN A 332 -11.21 -14.03 2.48
C GLN A 332 -11.90 -13.76 1.14
N ALA A 333 -13.02 -13.01 1.18
CA ALA A 333 -13.76 -12.63 -0.01
C ALA A 333 -12.97 -11.66 -0.89
N LYS A 334 -12.26 -10.68 -0.31
CA LYS A 334 -11.39 -9.75 -1.02
C LYS A 334 -10.19 -10.43 -1.68
N MET A 335 -9.72 -11.55 -1.13
CA MET A 335 -8.68 -12.37 -1.75
C MET A 335 -9.22 -13.22 -2.88
N SER A 336 -10.44 -13.72 -2.77
CA SER A 336 -11.05 -14.66 -3.73
C SER A 336 -11.38 -13.99 -5.08
N ILE A 337 -10.74 -14.46 -6.15
CA ILE A 337 -11.10 -14.08 -7.52
C ILE A 337 -12.52 -14.54 -7.86
N PRO A 338 -12.95 -15.79 -7.56
CA PRO A 338 -14.32 -16.22 -7.77
C PRO A 338 -15.36 -15.33 -7.08
N PHE A 339 -15.12 -14.94 -5.81
CA PHE A 339 -16.03 -14.04 -5.09
C PHE A 339 -16.10 -12.65 -5.72
N GLY A 340 -14.93 -12.04 -5.99
CA GLY A 340 -14.88 -10.69 -6.57
C GLY A 340 -15.60 -10.61 -7.93
N VAL A 341 -15.40 -11.62 -8.79
CA VAL A 341 -16.07 -11.73 -10.09
C VAL A 341 -17.59 -11.96 -9.90
N ALA A 342 -17.98 -12.90 -9.03
CA ALA A 342 -19.38 -13.20 -8.75
C ALA A 342 -20.12 -11.96 -8.19
N ALA A 343 -19.53 -11.27 -7.23
CA ALA A 343 -20.09 -10.05 -6.66
C ALA A 343 -20.23 -8.94 -7.70
N THR A 344 -19.23 -8.78 -8.58
CA THR A 344 -19.28 -7.80 -9.68
C THR A 344 -20.40 -8.13 -10.68
N LEU A 345 -20.57 -9.40 -11.06
CA LEU A 345 -21.64 -9.85 -11.94
C LEU A 345 -23.02 -9.66 -11.28
N ALA A 346 -23.15 -9.99 -9.99
CA ALA A 346 -24.41 -9.89 -9.25
C ALA A 346 -24.87 -8.44 -9.04
N ARG A 347 -23.92 -7.53 -8.78
CA ARG A 347 -24.19 -6.12 -8.44
C ARG A 347 -24.11 -5.18 -9.64
N GLY A 348 -23.46 -5.58 -10.73
CA GLY A 348 -23.17 -4.71 -11.88
C GLY A 348 -22.21 -3.56 -11.53
N ALA A 349 -21.45 -3.67 -10.45
CA ALA A 349 -20.58 -2.63 -9.95
C ALA A 349 -19.34 -3.21 -9.25
N ILE A 350 -18.25 -2.43 -9.25
CA ILE A 350 -17.06 -2.67 -8.43
C ILE A 350 -17.09 -1.64 -7.28
N ALA A 351 -17.34 -2.10 -6.07
CA ALA A 351 -17.46 -1.27 -4.89
C ALA A 351 -17.05 -2.01 -3.61
N GLU A 352 -16.70 -1.29 -2.54
CA GLU A 352 -16.45 -1.86 -1.21
C GLU A 352 -17.67 -2.63 -0.69
N ALA A 353 -18.88 -2.11 -0.93
CA ALA A 353 -20.13 -2.73 -0.56
C ALA A 353 -20.37 -4.15 -1.13
N ASN A 354 -19.58 -4.58 -2.11
CA ASN A 354 -19.61 -5.95 -2.61
C ASN A 354 -19.21 -6.98 -1.54
N TYR A 355 -18.51 -6.54 -0.50
CA TYR A 355 -17.95 -7.37 0.58
C TYR A 355 -18.71 -7.22 1.92
N ASP A 356 -19.82 -6.47 1.95
CA ASP A 356 -20.62 -6.26 3.17
C ASP A 356 -21.43 -7.50 3.57
N ARG A 357 -21.79 -8.34 2.59
CA ARG A 357 -22.59 -9.54 2.80
C ARG A 357 -21.94 -10.75 2.17
N LEU A 358 -21.26 -11.51 3.01
CA LEU A 358 -20.53 -12.72 2.62
C LEU A 358 -21.47 -13.91 2.39
N ASP A 359 -22.68 -13.85 2.94
CA ASP A 359 -23.75 -14.85 2.88
C ASP A 359 -24.81 -14.57 1.77
N ASP A 360 -24.53 -13.64 0.84
CA ASP A 360 -25.46 -13.32 -0.25
C ASP A 360 -25.68 -14.55 -1.14
N ALA A 361 -26.94 -15.00 -1.20
CA ALA A 361 -27.29 -16.24 -1.90
C ALA A 361 -27.00 -16.21 -3.41
N GLU A 362 -27.15 -15.05 -4.07
CA GLU A 362 -26.87 -14.92 -5.50
C GLU A 362 -25.34 -14.91 -5.77
N ILE A 363 -24.57 -14.22 -4.93
CA ILE A 363 -23.11 -14.26 -5.00
C ILE A 363 -22.63 -15.69 -4.76
N GLY A 364 -23.12 -16.37 -3.71
CA GLY A 364 -22.78 -17.76 -3.40
C GLY A 364 -23.11 -18.73 -4.54
N ARG A 365 -24.25 -18.55 -5.20
CA ARG A 365 -24.66 -19.35 -6.37
C ARG A 365 -23.67 -19.17 -7.55
N LEU A 366 -23.28 -17.93 -7.82
CA LEU A 366 -22.33 -17.62 -8.89
C LEU A 366 -20.91 -18.14 -8.56
N VAL A 367 -20.47 -18.02 -7.29
CA VAL A 367 -19.19 -18.60 -6.84
C VAL A 367 -19.19 -20.11 -7.08
N ALA A 368 -20.26 -20.82 -6.69
CA ALA A 368 -20.39 -22.25 -6.89
C ALA A 368 -20.43 -22.65 -8.39
N ALA A 369 -20.90 -21.77 -9.27
CA ALA A 369 -20.93 -21.97 -10.71
C ALA A 369 -19.65 -21.47 -11.41
N THR A 370 -18.61 -21.03 -10.67
CA THR A 370 -17.39 -20.45 -11.20
C THR A 370 -16.27 -21.49 -11.30
N THR A 371 -15.57 -21.48 -12.44
CA THR A 371 -14.31 -22.21 -12.63
C THR A 371 -13.18 -21.19 -12.89
N LEU A 372 -12.10 -21.26 -12.11
CA LEU A 372 -10.91 -20.43 -12.25
C LEU A 372 -9.76 -21.26 -12.84
N LEU A 373 -9.18 -20.82 -13.94
CA LEU A 373 -8.17 -21.54 -14.72
C LEU A 373 -6.94 -20.66 -15.00
N ALA A 374 -5.77 -21.28 -15.00
CA ALA A 374 -4.55 -20.66 -15.50
C ALA A 374 -4.51 -20.79 -17.03
N ASP A 375 -4.36 -19.65 -17.70
CA ASP A 375 -4.18 -19.58 -19.15
C ASP A 375 -2.69 -19.44 -19.49
N PRO A 376 -2.16 -20.21 -20.46
CA PRO A 376 -0.75 -20.15 -20.83
C PRO A 376 -0.29 -18.78 -21.36
N ALA A 377 -1.15 -18.06 -22.12
CA ALA A 377 -0.80 -16.76 -22.69
C ALA A 377 -0.71 -15.68 -21.61
N TYR A 378 -1.69 -15.62 -20.71
CA TYR A 378 -1.64 -14.71 -19.56
C TYR A 378 -0.47 -15.05 -18.62
N THR A 379 -0.19 -16.34 -18.41
CA THR A 379 0.95 -16.78 -17.58
C THR A 379 2.29 -16.35 -18.18
N ALA A 380 2.47 -16.48 -19.49
CA ALA A 380 3.69 -16.07 -20.18
C ALA A 380 3.88 -14.54 -20.19
N ALA A 381 2.79 -13.75 -20.18
CA ALA A 381 2.85 -12.30 -20.14
C ALA A 381 3.18 -11.72 -18.75
N PHE A 382 2.94 -12.49 -17.67
CA PHE A 382 3.22 -12.09 -16.30
C PHE A 382 4.73 -12.19 -15.98
N PRO A 383 5.34 -11.24 -15.25
CA PRO A 383 4.73 -10.11 -14.52
C PRO A 383 4.58 -8.81 -15.33
N ALA A 384 4.98 -8.77 -16.59
CA ALA A 384 4.93 -7.55 -17.39
C ALA A 384 3.47 -7.09 -17.64
N ARG A 385 2.54 -8.02 -17.75
CA ARG A 385 1.10 -7.77 -17.83
C ARG A 385 0.33 -8.77 -16.98
N GLN A 386 -0.80 -8.34 -16.42
CA GLN A 386 -1.69 -9.13 -15.57
C GLN A 386 -3.09 -9.19 -16.18
N GLY A 387 -3.23 -9.95 -17.26
CA GLY A 387 -4.48 -10.08 -17.97
C GLY A 387 -5.45 -11.10 -17.38
N ALA A 388 -6.72 -11.02 -17.81
CA ALA A 388 -7.75 -11.99 -17.49
C ALA A 388 -8.87 -12.00 -18.54
N ARG A 389 -9.57 -13.12 -18.66
CA ARG A 389 -10.79 -13.29 -19.44
C ARG A 389 -11.90 -13.85 -18.56
N VAL A 390 -13.10 -13.27 -18.64
CA VAL A 390 -14.32 -13.77 -18.01
C VAL A 390 -15.31 -14.17 -19.09
N ILE A 391 -15.80 -15.40 -19.03
CA ILE A 391 -16.77 -15.98 -19.93
C ILE A 391 -17.96 -16.44 -19.11
N VAL A 392 -19.14 -15.95 -19.47
CA VAL A 392 -20.40 -16.30 -18.82
C VAL A 392 -21.28 -17.05 -19.80
N THR A 393 -21.75 -18.24 -19.42
CA THR A 393 -22.77 -18.98 -20.17
C THR A 393 -24.13 -18.69 -19.56
N LEU A 394 -25.12 -18.34 -20.39
CA LEU A 394 -26.49 -18.07 -19.95
C LEU A 394 -27.34 -19.34 -20.03
N LYS A 395 -28.44 -19.37 -19.31
CA LYS A 395 -29.39 -20.49 -19.25
C LYS A 395 -30.01 -20.84 -20.61
N ASP A 396 -30.02 -19.93 -21.57
CA ASP A 396 -30.45 -20.19 -22.93
C ASP A 396 -29.36 -20.77 -23.83
N GLY A 397 -28.19 -21.06 -23.28
CA GLY A 397 -27.03 -21.59 -23.98
C GLY A 397 -26.15 -20.54 -24.68
N SER A 398 -26.54 -19.29 -24.70
CA SER A 398 -25.71 -18.21 -25.24
C SER A 398 -24.54 -17.86 -24.29
N ALA A 399 -23.48 -17.28 -24.82
CA ALA A 399 -22.31 -16.88 -24.03
C ALA A 399 -21.93 -15.41 -24.27
N VAL A 400 -21.49 -14.76 -23.17
CA VAL A 400 -20.96 -13.40 -23.18
C VAL A 400 -19.56 -13.46 -22.59
N ALA A 401 -18.59 -12.78 -23.20
CA ALA A 401 -17.21 -12.79 -22.73
C ALA A 401 -16.57 -11.39 -22.82
N SER A 402 -15.64 -11.14 -21.93
CA SER A 402 -14.75 -9.99 -21.99
C SER A 402 -13.35 -10.39 -21.58
N ALA A 403 -12.34 -9.76 -22.16
CA ALA A 403 -10.92 -10.00 -21.90
C ALA A 403 -10.18 -8.67 -21.77
N LEU A 404 -9.20 -8.67 -20.87
CA LEU A 404 -8.25 -7.59 -20.68
C LEU A 404 -6.85 -8.17 -20.77
N ASP A 405 -5.96 -7.51 -21.49
CA ASP A 405 -4.56 -7.93 -21.59
C ASP A 405 -3.76 -7.54 -20.35
N ASP A 406 -4.22 -6.51 -19.62
CA ASP A 406 -3.61 -6.02 -18.39
C ASP A 406 -4.65 -5.33 -17.50
N VAL A 407 -4.25 -4.98 -16.28
CA VAL A 407 -5.05 -4.16 -15.36
C VAL A 407 -5.19 -2.74 -15.93
N GLU A 408 -6.40 -2.25 -16.03
CA GLU A 408 -6.68 -0.84 -16.30
C GLU A 408 -6.60 -0.07 -14.97
N ALA A 409 -5.54 0.72 -14.78
CA ALA A 409 -5.35 1.50 -13.56
C ALA A 409 -6.50 2.53 -13.37
N ALA A 410 -6.82 2.82 -12.12
CA ALA A 410 -7.72 3.94 -11.82
C ALA A 410 -7.06 5.26 -12.26
N GLY A 411 -7.68 5.96 -13.18
CA GLY A 411 -7.21 7.25 -13.68
C GLY A 411 -7.53 8.39 -12.71
N ASP A 412 -6.92 9.56 -12.98
CA ASP A 412 -7.03 10.78 -12.18
C ASP A 412 -8.49 11.14 -11.84
N ALA A 413 -9.38 11.22 -12.83
CA ALA A 413 -10.80 11.54 -12.61
C ALA A 413 -11.51 10.55 -11.66
N SER A 414 -11.15 9.26 -11.70
CA SER A 414 -11.72 8.25 -10.81
C SER A 414 -11.23 8.43 -9.38
N ILE A 415 -9.94 8.71 -9.20
CA ILE A 415 -9.33 8.92 -7.87
C ILE A 415 -9.89 10.19 -7.24
N ARG A 416 -9.98 11.29 -7.99
CA ARG A 416 -10.58 12.55 -7.51
C ARG A 416 -12.02 12.39 -7.07
N ARG A 417 -12.83 11.70 -7.85
CA ARG A 417 -14.21 11.41 -7.47
C ARG A 417 -14.28 10.63 -6.15
N ARG A 418 -13.52 9.53 -6.01
CA ARG A 418 -13.45 8.73 -4.79
C ARG A 418 -13.03 9.57 -3.60
N PHE A 419 -11.99 10.38 -3.77
CA PHE A 419 -11.51 11.26 -2.72
C PHE A 419 -12.60 12.26 -2.31
N THR A 420 -13.19 12.96 -3.27
CA THR A 420 -14.23 13.98 -2.99
C THR A 420 -15.42 13.36 -2.27
N GLU A 421 -15.92 12.20 -2.72
CA GLU A 421 -17.02 11.48 -2.08
C GLU A 421 -16.68 11.08 -0.64
N ALA A 422 -15.53 10.43 -0.43
CA ALA A 422 -15.11 9.93 0.88
C ALA A 422 -14.78 11.07 1.87
N ALA A 423 -14.01 12.05 1.44
CA ALA A 423 -13.63 13.18 2.28
C ALA A 423 -14.82 14.09 2.61
N ALA A 424 -15.74 14.33 1.64
CA ALA A 424 -16.93 15.13 1.87
C ALA A 424 -17.90 14.49 2.87
N ALA A 425 -18.01 13.16 2.88
CA ALA A 425 -18.82 12.43 3.85
C ALA A 425 -18.34 12.62 5.30
N VAL A 426 -17.05 12.90 5.50
CA VAL A 426 -16.43 13.04 6.83
C VAL A 426 -16.26 14.52 7.22
N LEU A 427 -15.77 15.35 6.29
CA LEU A 427 -15.32 16.71 6.55
C LEU A 427 -16.22 17.80 5.94
N GLY A 428 -17.19 17.42 5.10
CA GLY A 428 -17.99 18.32 4.28
C GLY A 428 -17.28 18.72 2.98
N GLY A 429 -18.09 19.08 1.97
CA GLY A 429 -17.61 19.28 0.59
C GLY A 429 -16.64 20.46 0.43
N GLU A 430 -16.77 21.53 1.23
CA GLU A 430 -15.84 22.67 1.15
C GLU A 430 -14.41 22.26 1.57
N ARG A 431 -14.29 21.55 2.68
CA ARG A 431 -12.98 21.11 3.19
C ARG A 431 -12.35 20.06 2.29
N ALA A 432 -13.16 19.15 1.72
CA ALA A 432 -12.69 18.19 0.71
C ALA A 432 -12.07 18.91 -0.50
N ARG A 433 -12.74 19.94 -1.04
CA ARG A 433 -12.18 20.74 -2.15
C ARG A 433 -10.89 21.49 -1.76
N ARG A 434 -10.79 21.98 -0.53
CA ARG A 434 -9.55 22.64 -0.05
C ARG A 434 -8.39 21.64 0.02
N ILE A 435 -8.62 20.42 0.48
CA ILE A 435 -7.60 19.37 0.52
C ILE A 435 -7.16 19.02 -0.90
N GLU A 436 -8.10 18.82 -1.82
CA GLU A 436 -7.80 18.51 -3.23
C GLU A 436 -6.97 19.63 -3.88
N ALA A 437 -7.37 20.88 -3.73
CA ALA A 437 -6.62 22.03 -4.24
C ALA A 437 -5.22 22.13 -3.61
N MET A 438 -5.09 21.83 -2.32
CA MET A 438 -3.78 21.79 -1.66
C MET A 438 -2.89 20.67 -2.20
N VAL A 439 -3.43 19.49 -2.48
CA VAL A 439 -2.66 18.39 -3.12
C VAL A 439 -2.24 18.80 -4.54
N ASP A 440 -3.10 19.48 -5.31
CA ASP A 440 -2.76 19.93 -6.66
C ASP A 440 -1.59 20.93 -6.68
N GLY A 441 -1.51 21.81 -5.70
CA GLY A 441 -0.44 22.79 -5.56
C GLY A 441 0.58 22.44 -4.47
N PHE A 442 0.68 21.17 -4.05
CA PHE A 442 1.40 20.80 -2.84
C PHE A 442 2.88 21.20 -2.85
N GLU A 443 3.56 21.16 -4.00
CA GLU A 443 4.93 21.64 -4.16
C GLU A 443 5.14 23.11 -3.76
N HIS A 444 4.08 23.92 -3.79
CA HIS A 444 4.13 25.34 -3.44
C HIS A 444 3.78 25.59 -1.96
N ALA A 445 3.35 24.57 -1.23
CA ALA A 445 3.02 24.72 0.19
C ALA A 445 4.29 25.00 1.00
N SER A 446 4.28 26.09 1.77
CA SER A 446 5.37 26.44 2.68
C SER A 446 5.42 25.57 3.94
N ASP A 447 4.32 24.90 4.28
CA ASP A 447 4.18 23.98 5.40
C ASP A 447 3.37 22.74 4.98
N ALA A 448 4.05 21.63 4.78
CA ALA A 448 3.42 20.36 4.40
C ALA A 448 2.50 19.79 5.49
N GLY A 449 2.74 20.11 6.77
CA GLY A 449 1.91 19.68 7.90
C GLY A 449 0.49 20.27 7.85
N GLU A 450 0.27 21.36 7.12
CA GLU A 450 -1.06 21.93 6.93
C GLU A 450 -2.01 20.92 6.25
N LEU A 451 -1.52 20.12 5.32
CA LEU A 451 -2.34 19.09 4.66
C LEU A 451 -2.87 18.06 5.68
N ALA A 452 -2.02 17.57 6.57
CA ALA A 452 -2.44 16.63 7.62
C ALA A 452 -3.48 17.25 8.56
N ARG A 453 -3.27 18.51 8.98
CA ARG A 453 -4.25 19.27 9.80
C ARG A 453 -5.57 19.51 9.05
N LEU A 454 -5.53 19.73 7.75
CA LEU A 454 -6.74 19.83 6.93
C LEU A 454 -7.49 18.49 6.84
N CYS A 455 -6.82 17.37 6.90
CA CYS A 455 -7.44 16.05 6.91
C CYS A 455 -8.07 15.66 8.26
N ALA A 456 -7.84 16.40 9.32
CA ALA A 456 -8.44 16.16 10.63
C ALA A 456 -9.83 16.83 10.77
N VAL A 457 -10.70 16.29 11.62
CA VAL A 457 -11.98 16.92 11.99
C VAL A 457 -11.69 18.13 12.89
N PRO A 458 -12.23 19.34 12.63
CA PRO A 458 -12.05 20.48 13.50
C PRO A 458 -12.65 20.24 14.89
N GLY A 459 -11.88 20.50 15.94
CA GLY A 459 -12.36 20.76 17.29
C GLY A 459 -13.21 19.66 17.94
N ALA A 460 -12.72 18.42 17.98
CA ALA A 460 -13.14 17.49 19.02
C ALA A 460 -12.16 17.65 20.19
N GLU A 461 -12.49 18.48 21.17
CA GLU A 461 -11.85 18.41 22.48
C GLU A 461 -11.83 16.96 22.94
N ALA A 462 -10.70 16.52 23.50
CA ALA A 462 -10.50 15.16 23.98
C ALA A 462 -11.72 14.72 24.81
N ARG A 463 -12.50 13.77 24.28
CA ARG A 463 -13.53 13.13 25.11
C ARG A 463 -12.83 12.33 26.19
N PRO A 464 -13.21 12.50 27.46
CA PRO A 464 -12.65 11.72 28.54
C PRO A 464 -12.96 10.22 28.33
N GLU A 465 -12.04 9.43 28.81
CA GLU A 465 -11.95 7.96 28.83
C GLU A 465 -13.29 7.24 28.64
N ARG A 466 -13.40 6.45 27.57
CA ARG A 466 -14.34 5.32 27.56
C ARG A 466 -13.61 4.13 28.17
N GLU A 467 -14.14 3.65 29.29
CA GLU A 467 -13.79 2.35 29.86
C GLU A 467 -13.76 1.30 28.77
N ILE A 468 -12.60 0.68 28.58
CA ILE A 468 -12.45 -0.52 27.75
C ILE A 468 -13.12 -1.61 28.57
N GLY A 469 -14.38 -1.91 28.25
CA GLY A 469 -15.10 -3.03 28.84
C GLY A 469 -14.34 -4.33 28.60
N ARG A 470 -14.21 -5.10 29.70
CA ARG A 470 -13.57 -6.41 29.77
C ARG A 470 -14.30 -7.44 28.93
#